data_9bf7738c1602144bc6d96b4c892577e4
#
_entry.id   9bf7738c1602144bc6d96b4c892577e4
#
_cell.length_a   1.000
_cell.length_b   1.000
_cell.length_c   1.000
_cell.angle_alpha   90.00
_cell.angle_beta   90.00
_cell.angle_gamma   90.00
#
_symmetry.space_group_name_H-M   'P 1'
#
loop_
_entity.id
_entity.type
_entity.pdbx_description
1 polymer ?
#
loop_
_entity_poly.entity_id
_entity_poly.type
_entity_poly.pdbx_seq_one_letter_code
_entity_poly.pdbx_strand_id
1 'polypeptide(L)'
;MAYSDVELLARIVQCEAGGEGENGMKAVASVVMNRVNITYGEYGRIYTLRGVVYQKGQFQCAAETLGGNVNLQNIYNMRPEQQHYDIANWAIAGNRLTNLGFALWFFNPYSPECQQFFPTRVGEFAIRIGNHCFYNPTAAYAET
;
A
#
# COMPACT_ATOMS: atom_id res chain seq x y z
N MET A 1 0.65 22.56 -7.41
CA MET A 1 -0.55 22.13 -6.68
C MET A 1 -0.39 20.68 -6.22
N ALA A 2 -0.85 20.41 -5.02
CA ALA A 2 -0.83 19.04 -4.51
C ALA A 2 -1.95 18.22 -5.16
N TYR A 3 -1.71 16.93 -5.35
CA TYR A 3 -2.75 16.01 -5.76
C TYR A 3 -3.82 15.92 -4.65
N SER A 4 -5.09 15.75 -5.03
CA SER A 4 -6.13 15.40 -4.08
C SER A 4 -5.86 14.02 -3.50
N ASP A 5 -6.50 13.67 -2.38
CA ASP A 5 -6.36 12.33 -1.80
C ASP A 5 -6.75 11.24 -2.80
N VAL A 6 -7.84 11.44 -3.53
CA VAL A 6 -8.30 10.46 -4.52
C VAL A 6 -7.25 10.27 -5.61
N GLU A 7 -6.74 11.38 -6.16
CA GLU A 7 -5.73 11.28 -7.23
C GLU A 7 -4.43 10.68 -6.71
N LEU A 8 -3.99 11.06 -5.52
CA LEU A 8 -2.76 10.52 -4.94
C LEU A 8 -2.89 9.00 -4.74
N LEU A 9 -4.01 8.54 -4.18
CA LEU A 9 -4.23 7.11 -4.00
C LEU A 9 -4.34 6.39 -5.34
N ALA A 10 -5.02 6.98 -6.32
CA ALA A 10 -5.10 6.39 -7.66
C ALA A 10 -3.72 6.22 -8.30
N ARG A 11 -2.83 7.22 -8.14
CA ARG A 11 -1.47 7.16 -8.68
C ARG A 11 -0.62 6.10 -7.98
N ILE A 12 -0.72 5.97 -6.65
CA ILE A 12 -0.02 4.94 -5.90
C ILE A 12 -0.50 3.54 -6.33
N VAL A 13 -1.81 3.35 -6.43
CA VAL A 13 -2.39 2.07 -6.83
C VAL A 13 -1.92 1.66 -8.23
N GLN A 14 -1.97 2.60 -9.18
CA GLN A 14 -1.49 2.33 -10.54
C GLN A 14 0.00 1.99 -10.55
N CYS A 15 0.79 2.74 -9.83
CA CYS A 15 2.24 2.56 -9.81
C CYS A 15 2.65 1.25 -9.12
N GLU A 16 2.06 0.95 -7.97
CA GLU A 16 2.44 -0.22 -7.16
C GLU A 16 1.82 -1.52 -7.69
N ALA A 17 0.65 -1.46 -8.29
CA ALA A 17 -0.12 -2.66 -8.61
C ALA A 17 -0.86 -2.61 -9.95
N GLY A 18 -0.52 -1.69 -10.83
CA GLY A 18 -1.24 -1.54 -12.10
C GLY A 18 -1.25 -2.78 -12.98
N GLY A 19 -0.24 -3.65 -12.86
CA GLY A 19 -0.16 -4.91 -13.59
C GLY A 19 -0.75 -6.11 -12.88
N GLU A 20 -1.32 -5.94 -11.67
CA GLU A 20 -1.78 -7.06 -10.83
C GLU A 20 -3.28 -7.32 -10.94
N GLY A 21 -3.99 -6.61 -11.80
CA GLY A 21 -5.43 -6.75 -11.96
C GLY A 21 -6.22 -6.02 -10.87
N GLU A 22 -7.55 -6.10 -10.99
CA GLU A 22 -8.45 -5.35 -10.09
C GLU A 22 -8.26 -5.74 -8.63
N ASN A 23 -8.18 -7.04 -8.33
CA ASN A 23 -8.04 -7.48 -6.94
C ASN A 23 -6.70 -7.05 -6.34
N GLY A 24 -5.62 -7.10 -7.14
CA GLY A 24 -4.31 -6.64 -6.67
C GLY A 24 -4.30 -5.15 -6.38
N MET A 25 -4.93 -4.35 -7.23
CA MET A 25 -5.05 -2.92 -7.03
C MET A 25 -5.92 -2.59 -5.80
N LYS A 26 -7.04 -3.28 -5.63
CA LYS A 26 -7.90 -3.11 -4.46
C LYS A 26 -7.18 -3.50 -3.17
N ALA A 27 -6.34 -4.54 -3.23
CA ALA A 27 -5.56 -4.96 -2.06
C ALA A 27 -4.57 -3.88 -1.64
N VAL A 28 -3.84 -3.29 -2.60
CA VAL A 28 -2.90 -2.20 -2.29
C VAL A 28 -3.64 -0.99 -1.73
N ALA A 29 -4.76 -0.59 -2.34
CA ALA A 29 -5.57 0.51 -1.83
C ALA A 29 -6.06 0.25 -0.41
N SER A 30 -6.46 -0.99 -0.11
CA SER A 30 -6.89 -1.41 1.22
C SER A 30 -5.77 -1.26 2.25
N VAL A 31 -4.54 -1.68 1.91
CA VAL A 31 -3.39 -1.53 2.81
C VAL A 31 -3.11 -0.06 3.10
N VAL A 32 -3.08 0.78 2.06
CA VAL A 32 -2.82 2.21 2.25
C VAL A 32 -3.85 2.81 3.21
N MET A 33 -5.14 2.54 2.98
CA MET A 33 -6.18 3.10 3.84
C MET A 33 -6.21 2.47 5.23
N ASN A 34 -5.79 1.21 5.38
CA ASN A 34 -5.62 0.62 6.70
C ASN A 34 -4.55 1.38 7.51
N ARG A 35 -3.44 1.77 6.87
CA ARG A 35 -2.40 2.58 7.53
C ARG A 35 -2.92 3.97 7.91
N VAL A 36 -3.76 4.56 7.07
CA VAL A 36 -4.36 5.88 7.38
C VAL A 36 -5.28 5.80 8.59
N ASN A 37 -6.07 4.72 8.69
CA ASN A 37 -7.15 4.62 9.65
C ASN A 37 -6.78 3.94 10.97
N ILE A 38 -5.66 3.24 11.03
CA ILE A 38 -5.24 2.57 12.26
C ILE A 38 -4.93 3.60 13.34
N THR A 39 -5.27 3.29 14.59
CA THR A 39 -5.21 4.26 15.67
C THR A 39 -4.09 3.98 16.69
N TYR A 40 -3.24 3.00 16.42
CA TYR A 40 -2.15 2.64 17.32
C TYR A 40 -0.92 2.18 16.54
N GLY A 41 0.21 2.09 17.21
CA GLY A 41 1.47 1.66 16.61
C GLY A 41 2.06 2.71 15.68
N GLU A 42 3.04 2.32 14.90
CA GLU A 42 3.79 3.23 14.02
C GLU A 42 2.87 4.06 13.13
N TYR A 43 1.96 3.41 12.39
CA TYR A 43 1.11 4.12 11.44
C TYR A 43 -0.01 4.92 12.12
N GLY A 44 -0.37 4.56 13.37
CA GLY A 44 -1.39 5.29 14.11
C GLY A 44 -1.03 6.74 14.44
N ARG A 45 0.25 7.10 14.27
CA ARG A 45 0.74 8.47 14.49
C ARG A 45 0.74 9.32 13.23
N ILE A 46 0.36 8.76 12.07
CA ILE A 46 0.46 9.44 10.77
C ILE A 46 -0.90 9.98 10.32
N TYR A 47 -1.91 9.19 10.30
CA TYR A 47 -3.36 9.40 10.08
C TYR A 47 -3.78 10.30 8.89
N THR A 48 -2.91 10.60 7.95
CA THR A 48 -3.29 11.25 6.70
C THR A 48 -2.78 10.42 5.53
N LEU A 49 -3.51 10.46 4.41
CA LEU A 49 -3.10 9.75 3.21
C LEU A 49 -1.73 10.24 2.74
N ARG A 50 -1.53 11.56 2.72
CA ARG A 50 -0.24 12.13 2.30
C ARG A 50 0.90 11.67 3.21
N GLY A 51 0.67 11.67 4.52
CA GLY A 51 1.67 11.22 5.48
C GLY A 51 2.05 9.76 5.27
N VAL A 52 1.07 8.91 4.99
CA VAL A 52 1.30 7.49 4.72
C VAL A 52 2.08 7.30 3.43
N VAL A 53 1.65 7.95 2.34
CA VAL A 53 2.27 7.77 1.02
C VAL A 53 3.70 8.31 1.00
N TYR A 54 3.93 9.46 1.60
CA TYR A 54 5.24 10.11 1.56
C TYR A 54 6.15 9.73 2.73
N GLN A 55 5.74 8.80 3.59
CA GLN A 55 6.62 8.30 4.64
C GLN A 55 7.87 7.71 4.01
N LYS A 56 9.04 8.19 4.46
CA LYS A 56 10.31 7.81 3.86
C LYS A 56 10.50 6.29 3.87
N GLY A 57 10.84 5.75 2.69
CA GLY A 57 11.17 4.34 2.54
C GLY A 57 9.98 3.39 2.50
N GLN A 58 8.73 3.87 2.55
CA GLN A 58 7.57 2.98 2.58
C GLN A 58 7.10 2.58 1.18
N PHE A 59 7.07 3.52 0.23
CA PHE A 59 6.65 3.23 -1.14
C PHE A 59 7.73 3.66 -2.12
N GLN A 60 8.23 2.71 -2.93
CA GLN A 60 9.21 3.02 -3.97
C GLN A 60 8.64 4.03 -4.96
N CYS A 61 7.35 3.95 -5.23
CA CYS A 61 6.69 4.84 -6.17
C CYS A 61 6.67 6.31 -5.73
N ALA A 62 6.84 6.57 -4.43
CA ALA A 62 6.93 7.94 -3.91
C ALA A 62 8.36 8.47 -3.90
N ALA A 63 9.36 7.66 -4.23
CA ALA A 63 10.76 8.05 -4.24
C ALA A 63 11.18 8.55 -5.61
N GLU A 64 11.89 9.69 -5.63
CA GLU A 64 12.42 10.26 -6.88
C GLU A 64 13.63 9.47 -7.39
N THR A 65 14.41 8.87 -6.49
CA THR A 65 15.58 8.07 -6.83
C THR A 65 15.57 6.76 -6.07
N LEU A 66 16.15 5.73 -6.70
CA LEU A 66 16.36 4.42 -6.08
C LEU A 66 17.81 4.01 -6.35
N GLY A 67 18.58 3.80 -5.25
CA GLY A 67 19.99 3.41 -5.38
C GLY A 67 20.83 4.41 -6.14
N GLY A 68 20.52 5.70 -6.06
CA GLY A 68 21.24 6.77 -6.74
C GLY A 68 20.80 7.04 -8.17
N ASN A 69 19.90 6.22 -8.72
CA ASN A 69 19.39 6.39 -10.08
C ASN A 69 17.99 7.01 -10.05
N VAL A 70 17.64 7.74 -11.13
CA VAL A 70 16.31 8.32 -11.27
C VAL A 70 15.27 7.19 -11.31
N ASN A 71 14.23 7.31 -10.49
CA ASN A 71 13.11 6.37 -10.48
C ASN A 71 12.04 6.83 -11.44
N LEU A 72 11.96 6.22 -12.63
CA LEU A 72 10.95 6.57 -13.62
C LEU A 72 9.57 5.98 -13.31
N GLN A 73 9.52 4.93 -12.48
CA GLN A 73 8.26 4.33 -12.01
C GLN A 73 7.85 5.03 -10.72
N ASN A 74 7.31 6.23 -10.85
CA ASN A 74 6.91 7.05 -9.70
C ASN A 74 5.53 7.67 -9.95
N ILE A 75 4.93 8.20 -8.90
CA ILE A 75 3.57 8.74 -8.94
C ILE A 75 3.41 9.91 -9.91
N TYR A 76 4.48 10.68 -10.15
CA TYR A 76 4.40 11.85 -11.04
C TYR A 76 4.34 11.46 -12.51
N ASN A 77 4.83 10.25 -12.85
CA ASN A 77 4.78 9.72 -14.21
C ASN A 77 3.54 8.88 -14.48
N MET A 78 2.68 8.70 -13.48
CA MET A 78 1.46 7.92 -13.64
C MET A 78 0.39 8.71 -14.40
N ARG A 79 -0.52 7.95 -15.04
CA ARG A 79 -1.68 8.51 -15.75
C ARG A 79 -2.90 7.67 -15.35
N PRO A 80 -3.48 7.92 -14.15
CA PRO A 80 -4.60 7.10 -13.69
C PRO A 80 -5.80 7.18 -14.63
N GLU A 81 -6.42 6.02 -14.84
CA GLU A 81 -7.64 5.91 -15.60
C GLU A 81 -8.83 5.82 -14.65
N GLN A 82 -10.03 5.74 -15.20
CA GLN A 82 -11.25 5.70 -14.38
C GLN A 82 -11.22 4.56 -13.36
N GLN A 83 -10.73 3.37 -13.74
CA GLN A 83 -10.66 2.24 -12.82
C GLN A 83 -9.81 2.56 -11.59
N HIS A 84 -8.73 3.31 -11.75
CA HIS A 84 -7.85 3.68 -10.62
C HIS A 84 -8.55 4.65 -9.67
N TYR A 85 -9.28 5.62 -10.22
CA TYR A 85 -10.07 6.55 -9.43
C TYR A 85 -11.23 5.84 -8.72
N ASP A 86 -11.87 4.89 -9.38
CA ASP A 86 -12.97 4.11 -8.78
C ASP A 86 -12.47 3.30 -7.58
N ILE A 87 -11.31 2.66 -7.73
CA ILE A 87 -10.70 1.89 -6.65
C ILE A 87 -10.30 2.80 -5.49
N ALA A 88 -9.70 3.96 -5.79
CA ALA A 88 -9.30 4.93 -4.78
C ALA A 88 -10.52 5.42 -3.99
N ASN A 89 -11.59 5.80 -4.67
CA ASN A 89 -12.83 6.23 -4.03
C ASN A 89 -13.43 5.13 -3.17
N TRP A 90 -13.43 3.90 -3.67
CA TRP A 90 -13.93 2.72 -2.96
C TRP A 90 -13.21 2.52 -1.63
N ALA A 91 -11.88 2.61 -1.63
CA ALA A 91 -11.07 2.41 -0.42
C ALA A 91 -11.22 3.58 0.55
N ILE A 92 -11.23 4.81 0.05
CA ILE A 92 -11.41 6.02 0.88
C ILE A 92 -12.77 6.00 1.57
N ALA A 93 -13.80 5.46 0.90
CA ALA A 93 -15.14 5.34 1.48
C ALA A 93 -15.19 4.28 2.60
N GLY A 94 -14.13 3.53 2.84
CA GLY A 94 -14.06 2.55 3.92
C GLY A 94 -14.16 1.10 3.49
N ASN A 95 -14.26 0.84 2.19
CA ASN A 95 -14.34 -0.53 1.70
C ASN A 95 -12.96 -1.19 1.68
N ARG A 96 -12.94 -2.50 1.85
CA ARG A 96 -11.71 -3.30 1.85
C ARG A 96 -11.92 -4.57 1.05
N LEU A 97 -10.84 -5.10 0.48
CA LEU A 97 -10.91 -6.36 -0.22
C LEU A 97 -11.18 -7.48 0.80
N THR A 98 -12.10 -8.39 0.44
CA THR A 98 -12.45 -9.54 1.26
C THR A 98 -11.22 -10.43 1.51
N ASN A 99 -11.09 -10.94 2.72
CA ASN A 99 -10.00 -11.83 3.16
C ASN A 99 -8.65 -11.14 3.35
N LEU A 100 -8.54 -9.84 3.07
CA LEU A 100 -7.32 -9.10 3.34
C LEU A 100 -7.17 -8.73 4.81
N GLY A 101 -8.29 -8.58 5.53
CA GLY A 101 -8.29 -8.23 6.93
C GLY A 101 -7.76 -6.82 7.17
N PHE A 102 -6.89 -6.70 8.18
CA PHE A 102 -6.30 -5.42 8.57
C PHE A 102 -4.87 -5.28 8.07
N ALA A 103 -4.53 -5.90 6.93
CA ALA A 103 -3.17 -5.92 6.41
C ALA A 103 -2.58 -4.51 6.33
N LEU A 104 -1.35 -4.38 6.82
CA LEU A 104 -0.61 -3.12 6.85
C LEU A 104 0.61 -3.13 5.94
N TRP A 105 1.03 -4.30 5.47
CA TRP A 105 2.23 -4.45 4.64
C TRP A 105 1.96 -5.38 3.48
N PHE A 106 2.70 -5.14 2.39
CA PHE A 106 2.75 -6.06 1.26
C PHE A 106 4.12 -5.96 0.59
N PHE A 107 4.53 -7.05 -0.06
CA PHE A 107 5.71 -7.04 -0.91
C PHE A 107 5.67 -8.20 -1.89
N ASN A 108 6.46 -8.07 -2.97
CA ASN A 108 6.65 -9.13 -3.94
C ASN A 108 7.94 -9.87 -3.58
N PRO A 109 7.87 -11.15 -3.18
CA PRO A 109 9.08 -11.92 -2.82
C PRO A 109 9.88 -12.40 -4.03
N TYR A 110 9.34 -12.24 -5.25
CA TYR A 110 9.90 -12.78 -6.48
C TYR A 110 10.18 -14.29 -6.37
N SER A 111 9.32 -15.00 -5.65
CA SER A 111 9.37 -16.43 -5.44
C SER A 111 7.96 -16.97 -5.22
N PRO A 112 7.74 -18.30 -5.33
CA PRO A 112 6.40 -18.85 -5.16
C PRO A 112 5.92 -18.86 -3.72
N GLU A 113 6.79 -18.61 -2.74
CA GLU A 113 6.44 -18.70 -1.33
C GLU A 113 6.46 -17.35 -0.65
N CYS A 114 5.50 -17.12 0.25
CA CYS A 114 5.46 -15.96 1.13
C CYS A 114 6.07 -16.32 2.48
N GLN A 115 6.92 -15.43 3.01
CA GLN A 115 7.44 -15.60 4.37
C GLN A 115 6.28 -15.52 5.37
N GLN A 116 6.44 -16.15 6.53
CA GLN A 116 5.43 -16.10 7.58
C GLN A 116 5.34 -14.73 8.22
N PHE A 117 6.46 -14.01 8.35
CA PHE A 117 6.51 -12.68 8.97
C PHE A 117 7.17 -11.66 8.05
N PHE A 118 6.70 -10.41 8.10
CA PHE A 118 7.26 -9.28 7.36
C PHE A 118 6.70 -7.96 7.90
N PRO A 119 7.50 -6.88 7.98
CA PRO A 119 8.95 -6.81 7.72
C PRO A 119 9.77 -7.49 8.81
N THR A 120 9.18 -7.70 9.96
CA THR A 120 9.70 -8.46 11.10
C THR A 120 8.50 -9.19 11.71
N ARG A 121 8.57 -9.57 12.98
CA ARG A 121 7.43 -10.21 13.64
C ARG A 121 6.24 -9.30 13.89
N VAL A 122 6.32 -8.03 13.50
CA VAL A 122 5.17 -7.10 13.58
C VAL A 122 4.08 -7.42 12.56
N GLY A 123 4.43 -8.10 11.47
CA GLY A 123 3.47 -8.52 10.45
C GLY A 123 3.46 -10.02 10.26
N GLU A 124 2.28 -10.63 10.17
CA GLU A 124 2.08 -12.05 9.95
C GLU A 124 1.32 -12.29 8.65
N PHE A 125 1.74 -13.29 7.89
CA PHE A 125 1.16 -13.59 6.59
C PHE A 125 -0.36 -13.76 6.67
N ALA A 126 -1.08 -13.04 5.81
CA ALA A 126 -2.53 -13.12 5.69
C ALA A 126 -2.96 -13.82 4.42
N ILE A 127 -2.51 -13.32 3.25
CA ILE A 127 -2.95 -13.83 1.95
C ILE A 127 -1.96 -13.42 0.87
N ARG A 128 -1.89 -14.19 -0.19
CA ARG A 128 -1.19 -13.81 -1.42
C ARG A 128 -2.21 -13.46 -2.49
N ILE A 129 -2.00 -12.32 -3.15
CA ILE A 129 -2.82 -11.87 -4.28
C ILE A 129 -1.87 -11.52 -5.41
N GLY A 130 -1.95 -12.26 -6.53
CA GLY A 130 -0.98 -12.11 -7.62
C GLY A 130 0.44 -12.35 -7.13
N ASN A 131 1.31 -11.41 -7.39
CA ASN A 131 2.73 -11.51 -6.99
C ASN A 131 3.00 -10.96 -5.59
N HIS A 132 2.02 -10.42 -4.91
CA HIS A 132 2.21 -9.76 -3.62
C HIS A 132 1.73 -10.61 -2.45
N CYS A 133 2.55 -10.66 -1.41
CA CYS A 133 2.22 -11.25 -0.11
C CYS A 133 1.74 -10.12 0.81
N PHE A 134 0.64 -10.33 1.52
CA PHE A 134 0.02 -9.32 2.41
C PHE A 134 0.07 -9.78 3.85
N TYR A 135 0.27 -8.85 4.78
CA TYR A 135 0.56 -9.14 6.18
C TYR A 135 -0.31 -8.33 7.12
N ASN A 136 -0.91 -9.03 8.09
CA ASN A 136 -1.71 -8.42 9.17
C ASN A 136 -0.80 -8.04 10.34
N PRO A 137 -1.16 -7.00 11.13
CA PRO A 137 -0.41 -6.67 12.33
C PRO A 137 -0.56 -7.76 13.39
N THR A 138 0.54 -8.06 14.07
CA THR A 138 0.57 -8.94 15.24
C THR A 138 0.50 -8.10 16.52
N ALA A 139 0.47 -8.78 17.68
CA ALA A 139 0.54 -8.08 18.97
C ALA A 139 1.80 -7.22 19.08
N ALA A 140 2.92 -7.66 18.48
CA ALA A 140 4.17 -6.92 18.52
C ALA A 140 4.08 -5.57 17.80
N TYR A 141 3.17 -5.41 16.84
CA TYR A 141 2.97 -4.13 16.15
C TYR A 141 2.60 -3.01 17.14
N ALA A 142 1.85 -3.33 18.19
CA ALA A 142 1.44 -2.34 19.17
C ALA A 142 2.63 -1.69 19.89
N GLU A 143 3.79 -2.37 19.88
CA GLU A 143 5.01 -1.83 20.50
C GLU A 143 5.78 -0.89 19.57
N THR A 144 5.31 -0.71 18.35
CA THR A 144 5.97 0.20 17.40
C THR A 144 5.45 1.64 17.53
#